data_e416c1c2f5cfa3984ed7a4c3f5c64b75
#
_entry.id   e416c1c2f5cfa3984ed7a4c3f5c64b75
#
_cell.length_a   1.000
_cell.length_b   1.000
_cell.length_c   1.000
_cell.angle_alpha   90.00
_cell.angle_beta   90.00
_cell.angle_gamma   90.00
#
_symmetry.space_group_name_H-M   'P 1'
#
loop_
_entity.id
_entity.type
_entity.pdbx_description
1 polymer ?
#
loop_
_entity_poly.entity_id
_entity_poly.type
_entity_poly.pdbx_seq_one_letter_code
_entity_poly.pdbx_strand_id
1 'polypeptide(L)'
;MKNQSIKQVVAIGVGAALFVVIGMISIPTPVPNTSIQLQYAVQSLLSIIFGPLVGLLVGLIGHAVKDSLAGYGLWWTWIIASGLFGLVVGLFRKYIRVTQGVFELKDIVFFNLIQIVANALVWGGLAPLGDVVIYQEAAEKVFAQGIVAGIANAVTVAIAGTLLLLAYSRTQTRSGSLKKD
;
A
#
# COMPACT_ATOMS: atom_id res chain seq x y z
N MET A 1 -17.22 7.17 -18.88
CA MET A 1 -16.46 8.02 -17.93
C MET A 1 -17.14 8.12 -16.56
N LYS A 2 -18.43 8.48 -16.44
CA LYS A 2 -19.13 8.67 -15.16
C LYS A 2 -19.08 7.45 -14.21
N ASN A 3 -19.26 6.23 -14.74
CA ASN A 3 -19.23 5.00 -13.94
C ASN A 3 -17.86 4.63 -13.36
N GLN A 4 -16.77 5.02 -14.00
CA GLN A 4 -15.42 4.75 -13.48
C GLN A 4 -15.10 5.68 -12.30
N SER A 5 -15.51 6.94 -12.36
CA SER A 5 -15.32 7.90 -11.27
C SER A 5 -16.06 7.46 -10.00
N ILE A 6 -17.31 6.97 -10.14
CA ILE A 6 -18.09 6.46 -9.00
C ILE A 6 -17.39 5.24 -8.36
N LYS A 7 -16.92 4.28 -9.17
CA LYS A 7 -16.19 3.11 -8.66
C LYS A 7 -14.92 3.50 -7.91
N GLN A 8 -14.19 4.50 -8.40
CA GLN A 8 -12.99 4.99 -7.72
C GLN A 8 -13.30 5.67 -6.38
N VAL A 9 -14.35 6.51 -6.32
CA VAL A 9 -14.76 7.16 -5.06
C VAL A 9 -15.17 6.12 -4.01
N VAL A 10 -15.96 5.13 -4.41
CA VAL A 10 -16.36 4.03 -3.52
C VAL A 10 -15.13 3.22 -3.07
N ALA A 11 -14.22 2.91 -3.99
CA ALA A 11 -12.99 2.19 -3.68
C ALA A 11 -12.08 2.97 -2.71
N ILE A 12 -12.03 4.30 -2.81
CA ILE A 12 -11.29 5.15 -1.87
C ILE A 12 -11.92 5.08 -0.48
N GLY A 13 -13.23 5.30 -0.36
CA GLY A 13 -13.91 5.29 0.93
C GLY A 13 -13.83 3.93 1.64
N VAL A 14 -14.21 2.85 0.93
CA VAL A 14 -14.14 1.49 1.47
C VAL A 14 -12.69 1.08 1.73
N GLY A 15 -11.77 1.42 0.83
CA GLY A 15 -10.35 1.11 0.96
C GLY A 15 -9.72 1.81 2.16
N ALA A 16 -10.02 3.08 2.39
CA ALA A 16 -9.54 3.81 3.57
C ALA A 16 -10.11 3.21 4.87
N ALA A 17 -11.37 2.83 4.90
CA ALA A 17 -11.97 2.14 6.05
C ALA A 17 -11.29 0.79 6.33
N LEU A 18 -11.04 -0.03 5.30
CA LEU A 18 -10.31 -1.29 5.43
C LEU A 18 -8.85 -1.07 5.89
N PHE A 19 -8.19 -0.04 5.36
CA PHE A 19 -6.84 0.34 5.79
C PHE A 19 -6.81 0.63 7.29
N VAL A 20 -7.79 1.39 7.81
CA VAL A 20 -7.90 1.72 9.24
C VAL A 20 -8.13 0.45 10.06
N VAL A 21 -9.17 -0.31 9.75
CA VAL A 21 -9.55 -1.50 10.55
C VAL A 21 -8.42 -2.53 10.60
N ILE A 22 -7.79 -2.83 9.45
CA ILE A 22 -6.69 -3.78 9.37
C ILE A 22 -5.42 -3.21 10.02
N GLY A 23 -5.19 -1.90 9.88
CA GLY A 23 -4.05 -1.20 10.48
C GLY A 23 -4.10 -1.07 12.00
N MET A 24 -5.27 -1.21 12.61
CA MET A 24 -5.40 -1.29 14.08
C MET A 24 -4.93 -2.64 14.63
N ILE A 25 -4.88 -3.68 13.79
CA ILE A 25 -4.28 -4.97 14.14
C ILE A 25 -2.79 -4.89 13.81
N SER A 26 -1.97 -4.71 14.83
CA SER A 26 -0.52 -4.52 14.67
C SER A 26 0.28 -5.31 15.67
N ILE A 27 1.48 -5.74 15.25
CA ILE A 27 2.45 -6.41 16.10
C ILE A 27 3.59 -5.41 16.35
N PRO A 28 3.79 -4.94 17.60
CA PRO A 28 4.87 -4.01 17.91
C PRO A 28 6.24 -4.61 17.57
N THR A 29 7.17 -3.76 17.13
CA THR A 29 8.56 -4.14 16.94
C THR A 29 9.41 -3.64 18.11
N PRO A 30 10.67 -4.08 18.26
CA PRO A 30 11.58 -3.53 19.27
C PRO A 30 11.93 -2.05 19.06
N VAL A 31 11.71 -1.50 17.86
CA VAL A 31 11.96 -0.07 17.56
C VAL A 31 10.72 0.73 17.94
N PRO A 32 10.85 1.77 18.77
CA PRO A 32 9.71 2.57 19.21
C PRO A 32 8.88 3.14 18.06
N ASN A 33 7.57 3.20 18.23
CA ASN A 33 6.60 3.71 17.26
C ASN A 33 6.59 2.96 15.92
N THR A 34 7.10 1.74 15.87
CA THR A 34 7.04 0.89 14.68
C THR A 34 6.33 -0.42 14.98
N SER A 35 5.59 -0.93 14.01
CA SER A 35 4.87 -2.19 14.11
C SER A 35 4.68 -2.86 12.75
N ILE A 36 4.53 -4.18 12.77
CA ILE A 36 4.18 -4.97 11.60
C ILE A 36 2.68 -4.84 11.39
N GLN A 37 2.27 -4.42 10.21
CA GLN A 37 0.88 -4.12 9.88
C GLN A 37 0.54 -4.64 8.48
N LEU A 38 -0.72 -5.06 8.28
CA LEU A 38 -1.18 -5.67 7.02
C LEU A 38 -1.90 -4.71 6.07
N GLN A 39 -2.22 -3.48 6.49
CA GLN A 39 -2.99 -2.53 5.70
C GLN A 39 -2.35 -2.18 4.35
N TYR A 40 -1.02 -2.21 4.25
CA TYR A 40 -0.31 -1.91 3.00
C TYR A 40 -0.48 -3.01 1.93
N ALA A 41 -0.76 -4.25 2.34
CA ALA A 41 -1.14 -5.32 1.42
C ALA A 41 -2.49 -5.03 0.77
N VAL A 42 -3.47 -4.57 1.55
CA VAL A 42 -4.79 -4.16 1.03
C VAL A 42 -4.67 -2.90 0.17
N GLN A 43 -3.89 -1.91 0.59
CA GLN A 43 -3.63 -0.73 -0.22
C GLN A 43 -3.00 -1.10 -1.57
N SER A 44 -2.04 -2.03 -1.59
CA SER A 44 -1.42 -2.52 -2.83
C SER A 44 -2.42 -3.18 -3.76
N LEU A 45 -3.29 -4.04 -3.23
CA LEU A 45 -4.38 -4.65 -4.00
C LEU A 45 -5.25 -3.58 -4.68
N LEU A 46 -5.72 -2.59 -3.90
CA LEU A 46 -6.58 -1.52 -4.40
C LEU A 46 -5.85 -0.62 -5.42
N SER A 47 -4.56 -0.36 -5.21
CA SER A 47 -3.71 0.39 -6.13
C SER A 47 -3.60 -0.30 -7.49
N ILE A 48 -3.41 -1.61 -7.51
CA ILE A 48 -3.32 -2.40 -8.73
C ILE A 48 -4.68 -2.49 -9.44
N ILE A 49 -5.77 -2.70 -8.72
CA ILE A 49 -7.10 -2.83 -9.32
C ILE A 49 -7.62 -1.49 -9.83
N PHE A 50 -7.61 -0.46 -9.00
CA PHE A 50 -8.29 0.81 -9.28
C PHE A 50 -7.35 1.93 -9.75
N GLY A 51 -6.05 1.78 -9.54
CA GLY A 51 -5.02 2.69 -10.04
C GLY A 51 -4.40 3.62 -9.02
N PRO A 52 -3.45 4.45 -9.47
CA PRO A 52 -2.56 5.22 -8.60
C PRO A 52 -3.28 6.25 -7.72
N LEU A 53 -4.33 6.90 -8.23
CA LEU A 53 -5.10 7.87 -7.46
C LEU A 53 -5.83 7.21 -6.29
N VAL A 54 -6.40 6.02 -6.50
CA VAL A 54 -7.06 5.26 -5.42
C VAL A 54 -6.03 4.84 -4.40
N GLY A 55 -4.89 4.31 -4.82
CA GLY A 55 -3.79 3.94 -3.93
C GLY A 55 -3.29 5.10 -3.08
N LEU A 56 -3.09 6.28 -3.71
CA LEU A 56 -2.69 7.51 -3.03
C LEU A 56 -3.70 7.90 -1.94
N LEU A 57 -4.97 8.02 -2.30
CA LEU A 57 -6.00 8.54 -1.40
C LEU A 57 -6.36 7.54 -0.29
N VAL A 58 -6.34 6.24 -0.57
CA VAL A 58 -6.49 5.19 0.45
C VAL A 58 -5.39 5.30 1.51
N GLY A 59 -4.13 5.46 1.08
CA GLY A 59 -3.00 5.63 1.99
C GLY A 59 -3.07 6.90 2.81
N LEU A 60 -3.32 8.04 2.16
CA LEU A 60 -3.41 9.34 2.84
C LEU A 60 -4.54 9.36 3.86
N ILE A 61 -5.76 9.05 3.43
CA ILE A 61 -6.95 9.11 4.29
C ILE A 61 -6.89 8.03 5.37
N GLY A 62 -6.58 6.80 4.96
CA GLY A 62 -6.53 5.66 5.88
C GLY A 62 -5.50 5.85 6.99
N HIS A 63 -4.28 6.31 6.64
CA HIS A 63 -3.23 6.54 7.65
C HIS A 63 -3.60 7.71 8.58
N ALA A 64 -4.06 8.84 8.03
CA ALA A 64 -4.46 9.98 8.84
C ALA A 64 -5.57 9.63 9.84
N VAL A 65 -6.59 8.91 9.39
CA VAL A 65 -7.70 8.47 10.25
C VAL A 65 -7.20 7.47 11.30
N LYS A 66 -6.40 6.48 10.89
CA LYS A 66 -5.82 5.48 11.81
C LYS A 66 -5.04 6.14 12.94
N ASP A 67 -4.12 7.05 12.60
CA ASP A 67 -3.28 7.72 13.59
C ASP A 67 -4.08 8.63 14.52
N SER A 68 -5.11 9.30 13.99
CA SER A 68 -6.04 10.10 14.79
C SER A 68 -6.80 9.23 15.80
N LEU A 69 -7.28 8.06 15.39
CA LEU A 69 -7.99 7.13 16.27
C LEU A 69 -7.07 6.45 17.30
N ALA A 70 -5.82 6.21 16.93
CA ALA A 70 -4.82 5.63 17.83
C ALA A 70 -4.23 6.65 18.82
N GLY A 71 -4.54 7.93 18.68
CA GLY A 71 -4.05 8.99 19.55
C GLY A 71 -2.60 9.42 19.28
N TYR A 72 -2.00 9.00 18.16
CA TYR A 72 -0.63 9.42 17.78
C TYR A 72 -0.57 10.85 17.25
N GLY A 73 -1.70 11.43 16.85
CA GLY A 73 -1.73 12.69 16.12
C GLY A 73 -1.38 12.54 14.64
N LEU A 74 -1.44 13.64 13.91
CA LEU A 74 -1.17 13.64 12.47
C LEU A 74 0.31 13.86 12.18
N TRP A 75 1.03 12.80 11.88
CA TRP A 75 2.44 12.87 11.49
C TRP A 75 2.55 12.84 9.95
N TRP A 76 2.52 14.02 9.35
CA TRP A 76 2.30 14.19 7.91
C TRP A 76 3.34 13.53 7.02
N THR A 77 4.59 13.46 7.43
CA THR A 77 5.65 12.80 6.66
C THR A 77 5.36 11.33 6.41
N TRP A 78 4.87 10.61 7.42
CA TRP A 78 4.50 9.21 7.34
C TRP A 78 3.15 9.01 6.64
N ILE A 79 2.21 9.92 6.84
CA ILE A 79 0.91 9.93 6.14
C ILE A 79 1.13 10.10 4.63
N ILE A 80 1.97 11.06 4.23
CA ILE A 80 2.33 11.30 2.82
C ILE A 80 3.07 10.10 2.25
N ALA A 81 4.01 9.50 2.99
CA ALA A 81 4.71 8.29 2.58
C ALA A 81 3.72 7.14 2.29
N SER A 82 2.69 6.94 3.12
CA SER A 82 1.62 5.96 2.86
C SER A 82 0.88 6.23 1.55
N GLY A 83 0.55 7.49 1.28
CA GLY A 83 -0.07 7.87 0.01
C GLY A 83 0.84 7.59 -1.17
N LEU A 84 2.11 8.01 -1.09
CA LEU A 84 3.10 7.84 -2.16
C LEU A 84 3.40 6.36 -2.43
N PHE A 85 3.44 5.51 -1.41
CA PHE A 85 3.55 4.07 -1.60
C PHE A 85 2.43 3.54 -2.51
N GLY A 86 1.17 3.86 -2.21
CA GLY A 86 0.02 3.44 -3.02
C GLY A 86 0.04 4.03 -4.43
N LEU A 87 0.47 5.29 -4.57
CA LEU A 87 0.65 5.95 -5.87
C LEU A 87 1.66 5.19 -6.73
N VAL A 88 2.86 4.94 -6.20
CA VAL A 88 3.93 4.26 -6.93
C VAL A 88 3.50 2.87 -7.37
N VAL A 89 2.97 2.05 -6.46
CA VAL A 89 2.47 0.71 -6.80
C VAL A 89 1.41 0.78 -7.90
N GLY A 90 0.47 1.72 -7.79
CA GLY A 90 -0.62 1.89 -8.75
C GLY A 90 -0.20 2.38 -10.14
N LEU A 91 0.92 3.12 -10.25
CA LEU A 91 1.45 3.56 -11.55
C LEU A 91 1.80 2.39 -12.46
N PHE A 92 2.23 1.28 -11.90
CA PHE A 92 2.66 0.10 -12.64
C PHE A 92 1.54 -0.92 -12.91
N ARG A 93 0.28 -0.62 -12.51
CA ARG A 93 -0.87 -1.52 -12.67
C ARG A 93 -1.04 -2.10 -14.09
N LYS A 94 -0.68 -1.33 -15.12
CA LYS A 94 -0.82 -1.75 -16.53
C LYS A 94 0.07 -2.92 -16.92
N TYR A 95 1.15 -3.14 -16.17
CA TYR A 95 2.10 -4.22 -16.41
C TYR A 95 1.77 -5.50 -15.61
N ILE A 96 0.73 -5.45 -14.76
CA ILE A 96 0.27 -6.56 -13.92
C ILE A 96 -1.13 -6.96 -14.38
N ARG A 97 -1.27 -8.18 -14.90
CA ARG A 97 -2.46 -8.64 -15.63
C ARG A 97 -3.58 -9.20 -14.72
N VAL A 98 -3.53 -8.89 -13.42
CA VAL A 98 -4.45 -9.44 -12.41
C VAL A 98 -5.92 -9.18 -12.72
N THR A 99 -6.25 -8.02 -13.30
CA THR A 99 -7.62 -7.66 -13.71
C THR A 99 -8.10 -8.42 -14.96
N GLN A 100 -7.19 -9.15 -15.63
CA GLN A 100 -7.46 -10.01 -16.78
C GLN A 100 -7.57 -11.49 -16.38
N GLY A 101 -7.58 -11.79 -15.09
CA GLY A 101 -7.61 -13.15 -14.55
C GLY A 101 -6.27 -13.89 -14.68
N VAL A 102 -5.17 -13.16 -14.82
CA VAL A 102 -3.82 -13.70 -14.97
C VAL A 102 -2.90 -13.09 -13.91
N PHE A 103 -2.30 -13.92 -13.09
CA PHE A 103 -1.29 -13.52 -12.13
C PHE A 103 -0.27 -14.65 -11.98
N GLU A 104 0.71 -14.64 -12.86
CA GLU A 104 1.74 -15.66 -13.01
C GLU A 104 3.06 -15.20 -12.38
N LEU A 105 4.07 -16.07 -12.37
CA LEU A 105 5.37 -15.80 -11.74
C LEU A 105 5.98 -14.45 -12.17
N LYS A 106 5.89 -14.11 -13.45
CA LYS A 106 6.40 -12.81 -13.94
C LYS A 106 5.65 -11.61 -13.34
N ASP A 107 4.32 -11.72 -13.17
CA ASP A 107 3.51 -10.66 -12.56
C ASP A 107 3.83 -10.54 -11.07
N ILE A 108 4.03 -11.69 -10.40
CA ILE A 108 4.42 -11.78 -8.98
C ILE A 108 5.79 -11.14 -8.76
N VAL A 109 6.79 -11.52 -9.57
CA VAL A 109 8.15 -10.96 -9.47
C VAL A 109 8.13 -9.46 -9.72
N PHE A 110 7.45 -9.02 -10.78
CA PHE A 110 7.37 -7.61 -11.13
C PHE A 110 6.66 -6.79 -10.03
N PHE A 111 5.52 -7.27 -9.52
CA PHE A 111 4.82 -6.64 -8.39
C PHE A 111 5.72 -6.51 -7.17
N ASN A 112 6.46 -7.58 -6.82
CA ASN A 112 7.32 -7.57 -5.65
C ASN A 112 8.55 -6.67 -5.82
N LEU A 113 9.12 -6.58 -7.00
CA LEU A 113 10.20 -5.61 -7.28
C LEU A 113 9.72 -4.17 -7.08
N ILE A 114 8.53 -3.82 -7.62
CA ILE A 114 7.99 -2.48 -7.50
C ILE A 114 7.68 -2.13 -6.04
N GLN A 115 7.00 -3.02 -5.32
CA GLN A 115 6.62 -2.74 -3.93
C GLN A 115 7.83 -2.66 -3.00
N ILE A 116 8.90 -3.46 -3.23
CA ILE A 116 10.13 -3.38 -2.46
C ILE A 116 10.83 -2.03 -2.71
N VAL A 117 10.95 -1.62 -3.96
CA VAL A 117 11.53 -0.31 -4.31
C VAL A 117 10.69 0.81 -3.72
N ALA A 118 9.36 0.75 -3.82
CA ALA A 118 8.47 1.75 -3.24
C ALA A 118 8.64 1.84 -1.72
N ASN A 119 8.67 0.69 -1.01
CA ASN A 119 8.90 0.65 0.44
C ASN A 119 10.26 1.25 0.82
N ALA A 120 11.33 0.89 0.10
CA ALA A 120 12.66 1.43 0.35
C ALA A 120 12.72 2.96 0.19
N LEU A 121 12.10 3.49 -0.87
CA LEU A 121 12.10 4.93 -1.15
C LEU A 121 11.26 5.71 -0.14
N VAL A 122 10.03 5.26 0.15
CA VAL A 122 9.12 6.07 0.98
C VAL A 122 9.40 5.91 2.46
N TRP A 123 9.63 4.68 2.95
CA TRP A 123 9.89 4.42 4.37
C TRP A 123 11.36 4.53 4.73
N GLY A 124 12.26 4.03 3.89
CA GLY A 124 13.70 4.12 4.13
C GLY A 124 14.29 5.50 3.81
N GLY A 125 13.59 6.32 3.02
CA GLY A 125 14.10 7.62 2.57
C GLY A 125 13.18 8.79 2.92
N LEU A 126 12.05 8.92 2.22
CA LEU A 126 11.23 10.14 2.25
C LEU A 126 10.66 10.48 3.63
N ALA A 127 10.08 9.51 4.34
CA ALA A 127 9.49 9.75 5.65
C ALA A 127 10.56 10.18 6.68
N PRO A 128 11.67 9.44 6.87
CA PRO A 128 12.74 9.86 7.78
C PRO A 128 13.38 11.20 7.42
N LEU A 129 13.65 11.45 6.14
CA LEU A 129 14.18 12.75 5.69
C LEU A 129 13.21 13.89 6.00
N GLY A 130 11.92 13.67 5.77
CA GLY A 130 10.89 14.64 6.13
C GLY A 130 10.86 14.93 7.63
N ASP A 131 10.99 13.89 8.47
CA ASP A 131 11.01 14.06 9.91
C ASP A 131 12.23 14.88 10.39
N VAL A 132 13.41 14.62 9.82
CA VAL A 132 14.61 15.41 10.14
C VAL A 132 14.43 16.87 9.72
N VAL A 133 13.92 17.13 8.52
CA VAL A 133 13.86 18.48 7.95
C VAL A 133 12.69 19.29 8.55
N ILE A 134 11.53 18.67 8.73
CA ILE A 134 10.30 19.38 9.13
C ILE A 134 10.12 19.40 10.64
N TYR A 135 10.34 18.26 11.29
CA TYR A 135 10.11 18.09 12.73
C TYR A 135 11.38 18.14 13.56
N GLN A 136 12.56 18.26 12.92
CA GLN A 136 13.87 18.32 13.58
C GLN A 136 14.14 17.11 14.48
N GLU A 137 13.60 15.95 14.09
CA GLU A 137 13.83 14.71 14.80
C GLU A 137 15.26 14.19 14.60
N ALA A 138 15.76 13.44 15.58
CA ALA A 138 17.10 12.85 15.52
C ALA A 138 17.18 11.85 14.37
N ALA A 139 18.12 12.04 13.44
CA ALA A 139 18.26 11.24 12.23
C ALA A 139 18.39 9.72 12.54
N GLU A 140 19.21 9.35 13.51
CA GLU A 140 19.40 7.96 13.92
C GLU A 140 18.07 7.29 14.30
N LYS A 141 17.23 7.99 15.04
CA LYS A 141 15.92 7.51 15.50
C LYS A 141 15.00 7.25 14.30
N VAL A 142 14.79 8.27 13.45
CA VAL A 142 13.79 8.19 12.38
C VAL A 142 14.22 7.29 11.24
N PHE A 143 15.53 7.22 10.93
CA PHE A 143 16.02 6.25 9.94
C PHE A 143 15.94 4.80 10.46
N ALA A 144 16.19 4.54 11.74
CA ALA A 144 15.97 3.21 12.32
C ALA A 144 14.49 2.81 12.23
N GLN A 145 13.57 3.73 12.54
CA GLN A 145 12.13 3.52 12.37
C GLN A 145 11.77 3.24 10.90
N GLY A 146 12.27 4.07 9.99
CA GLY A 146 12.00 3.94 8.55
C GLY A 146 12.49 2.63 7.96
N ILE A 147 13.69 2.19 8.29
CA ILE A 147 14.25 0.91 7.83
C ILE A 147 13.42 -0.27 8.33
N VAL A 148 13.08 -0.28 9.62
CA VAL A 148 12.29 -1.37 10.21
C VAL A 148 10.87 -1.38 9.63
N ALA A 149 10.22 -0.22 9.52
CA ALA A 149 8.90 -0.12 8.89
C ALA A 149 8.94 -0.54 7.42
N GLY A 150 9.95 -0.09 6.66
CA GLY A 150 10.11 -0.44 5.25
C GLY A 150 10.29 -1.94 5.03
N ILE A 151 11.12 -2.60 5.82
CA ILE A 151 11.33 -4.06 5.76
C ILE A 151 10.04 -4.79 6.14
N ALA A 152 9.40 -4.43 7.26
CA ALA A 152 8.17 -5.05 7.72
C ALA A 152 7.06 -4.93 6.67
N ASN A 153 6.88 -3.74 6.10
CA ASN A 153 5.89 -3.48 5.05
C ASN A 153 6.23 -4.25 3.76
N ALA A 154 7.49 -4.27 3.34
CA ALA A 154 7.92 -5.03 2.16
C ALA A 154 7.61 -6.53 2.31
N VAL A 155 7.88 -7.11 3.48
CA VAL A 155 7.60 -8.54 3.77
C VAL A 155 6.09 -8.79 3.80
N THR A 156 5.31 -7.98 4.51
CA THR A 156 3.86 -8.16 4.60
C THR A 156 3.16 -7.97 3.26
N VAL A 157 3.59 -7.01 2.44
CA VAL A 157 3.08 -6.81 1.08
C VAL A 157 3.52 -7.94 0.16
N ALA A 158 4.76 -8.43 0.28
CA ALA A 158 5.22 -9.56 -0.53
C ALA A 158 4.38 -10.82 -0.27
N ILE A 159 4.05 -11.11 0.96
CA ILE A 159 3.26 -12.29 1.31
C ILE A 159 1.76 -12.02 1.12
N ALA A 160 1.19 -11.14 1.94
CA ALA A 160 -0.26 -10.92 1.96
C ALA A 160 -0.75 -10.21 0.68
N GLY A 161 -0.01 -9.23 0.16
CA GLY A 161 -0.36 -8.54 -1.09
C GLY A 161 -0.35 -9.49 -2.29
N THR A 162 0.66 -10.35 -2.40
CA THR A 162 0.72 -11.38 -3.46
C THR A 162 -0.45 -12.36 -3.35
N LEU A 163 -0.77 -12.83 -2.14
CA LEU A 163 -1.91 -13.74 -1.93
C LEU A 163 -3.26 -13.08 -2.26
N LEU A 164 -3.45 -11.82 -1.88
CA LEU A 164 -4.65 -11.05 -2.21
C LEU A 164 -4.81 -10.85 -3.73
N LEU A 165 -3.73 -10.50 -4.44
CA LEU A 165 -3.74 -10.35 -5.89
C LEU A 165 -4.00 -11.70 -6.59
N LEU A 166 -3.41 -12.79 -6.09
CA LEU A 166 -3.66 -14.13 -6.60
C LEU A 166 -5.12 -14.54 -6.40
N ALA A 167 -5.67 -14.32 -5.21
CA ALA A 167 -7.08 -14.59 -4.92
C ALA A 167 -7.99 -13.77 -5.84
N TYR A 168 -7.72 -12.46 -5.97
CA TYR A 168 -8.49 -11.60 -6.85
C TYR A 168 -8.42 -12.06 -8.33
N SER A 169 -7.25 -12.43 -8.84
CA SER A 169 -7.11 -12.89 -10.23
C SER A 169 -7.98 -14.12 -10.53
N ARG A 170 -8.15 -15.00 -9.54
CA ARG A 170 -9.00 -16.20 -9.67
C ARG A 170 -10.50 -15.89 -9.72
N THR A 171 -10.93 -14.73 -9.24
CA THR A 171 -12.34 -14.28 -9.36
C THR A 171 -12.65 -13.66 -10.71
N GLN A 172 -11.63 -13.38 -11.53
CA GLN A 172 -11.81 -12.76 -12.84
C GLN A 172 -11.92 -13.81 -13.93
N THR A 173 -12.87 -13.63 -14.86
CA THR A 173 -12.96 -14.46 -16.06
C THR A 173 -11.80 -14.14 -17.01
N ARG A 174 -11.06 -15.14 -17.43
CA ARG A 174 -9.97 -14.94 -18.40
C ARG A 174 -10.55 -14.43 -19.73
N SER A 175 -9.93 -13.39 -20.27
CA SER A 175 -10.30 -12.85 -21.57
C SER A 175 -10.19 -13.96 -22.65
N GLY A 176 -11.29 -14.26 -23.32
CA GLY A 176 -11.36 -15.33 -24.33
C GLY A 176 -11.87 -16.69 -23.84
N SER A 177 -12.08 -16.90 -22.52
CA SER A 177 -12.61 -18.17 -21.98
C SER A 177 -14.07 -18.46 -22.37
N LEU A 178 -14.80 -17.48 -22.91
CA LEU A 178 -16.18 -17.59 -23.37
C LEU A 178 -16.28 -17.67 -24.89
N LYS A 179 -15.20 -17.81 -25.66
CA LYS A 179 -15.27 -18.17 -27.06
C LYS A 179 -15.70 -19.63 -27.12
N LYS A 180 -16.94 -19.85 -27.52
CA LYS A 180 -17.39 -21.16 -27.96
C LYS A 180 -16.60 -21.53 -29.21
N ASP A 181 -16.06 -22.77 -29.24
CA ASP A 181 -15.56 -23.44 -30.44
C ASP A 181 -16.68 -23.62 -31.45
#